data_5fb2aede5309f67d4ee169a28f3eb08b
#
_entry.id   5fb2aede5309f67d4ee169a28f3eb08b
#
_cell.length_a   1.000
_cell.length_b   1.000
_cell.length_c   1.000
_cell.angle_alpha   90.00
_cell.angle_beta   90.00
_cell.angle_gamma   90.00
#
_symmetry.space_group_name_H-M   'P 1'
#
loop_
_entity.id
_entity.type
_entity.pdbx_description
1 polymer ?
#
loop_
_entity_poly.entity_id
_entity_poly.type
_entity_poly.pdbx_seq_one_letter_code
_entity_poly.pdbx_strand_id
1 'polypeptide(L)'
;MKFGIITHYDVHNHGAILQLNALKEFLATRNIDAQALQFDKNYDFMGVELKAKYNISIKSIGIYTRYLLEQGVAKTIFNYKKRKALNEFKTKHHLIGPFYSNTSDIDATVIGSDEVFALHTGPTPCLFGHACPGKIVFSYAGSFGPTNYADVEKYHCIPFVKSGLENMAGISVRDENSFNIVSHLLGKDPVRVCDPVLLYGYERERARFKKIERSPYLLIYAYDNLMNDKKEFYAIKAYARANHLELVSPGFYHSWCDHNVNVDPIELLNYFACATGIITDTFHGSIMSNLTHGTFAVIPRDNSNKLLNLLAEYGLEDRVIPSLDDISMILSSPIDYDLVEEELQKRRTDSMSYLDSMIQLCK
;
A
#
# COMPACT_ATOMS: atom_id res chain seq x y z
N MET A 1 -8.59 24.24 7.20
CA MET A 1 -9.30 23.07 7.75
C MET A 1 -8.29 22.07 8.26
N LYS A 2 -8.68 21.26 9.25
CA LYS A 2 -7.84 20.19 9.81
C LYS A 2 -8.55 18.85 9.64
N PHE A 3 -7.87 17.87 9.06
CA PHE A 3 -8.40 16.52 8.86
C PHE A 3 -7.60 15.49 9.63
N GLY A 4 -8.28 14.52 10.21
CA GLY A 4 -7.68 13.30 10.74
C GLY A 4 -7.71 12.20 9.69
N ILE A 5 -6.61 11.47 9.52
CA ILE A 5 -6.56 10.29 8.64
C ILE A 5 -6.51 9.04 9.51
N ILE A 6 -7.44 8.13 9.34
CA ILE A 6 -7.45 6.81 10.00
C ILE A 6 -7.00 5.77 8.99
N THR A 7 -5.77 5.27 9.15
CA THR A 7 -5.16 4.26 8.27
C THR A 7 -4.09 3.46 9.02
N HIS A 8 -3.45 2.50 8.36
CA HIS A 8 -2.35 1.71 8.91
C HIS A 8 -1.05 2.52 9.03
N TYR A 9 -0.95 3.38 10.04
CA TYR A 9 0.16 4.31 10.26
C TYR A 9 1.39 3.68 10.96
N ASP A 10 1.20 2.61 11.71
CA ASP A 10 2.20 1.98 12.58
C ASP A 10 3.03 0.88 11.89
N VAL A 11 2.78 0.64 10.60
CA VAL A 11 3.47 -0.37 9.81
C VAL A 11 4.83 0.11 9.28
N HIS A 12 5.73 -0.86 9.08
CA HIS A 12 7.05 -0.62 8.49
C HIS A 12 7.07 -1.09 7.02
N ASN A 13 6.12 -0.58 6.23
CA ASN A 13 5.95 -0.84 4.81
C ASN A 13 6.03 0.47 4.04
N HIS A 14 6.92 0.54 3.04
CA HIS A 14 7.13 1.75 2.24
C HIS A 14 5.86 2.18 1.50
N GLY A 15 5.13 1.23 0.90
CA GLY A 15 3.90 1.53 0.17
C GLY A 15 2.83 2.13 1.07
N ALA A 16 2.62 1.55 2.26
CA ALA A 16 1.65 2.07 3.24
C ALA A 16 2.01 3.47 3.74
N ILE A 17 3.31 3.76 3.93
CA ILE A 17 3.75 5.10 4.35
C ILE A 17 3.68 6.09 3.18
N LEU A 18 4.02 5.64 1.97
CA LEU A 18 3.97 6.47 0.77
C LEU A 18 2.53 6.92 0.47
N GLN A 19 1.54 6.02 0.55
CA GLN A 19 0.14 6.37 0.33
C GLN A 19 -0.40 7.33 1.40
N LEU A 20 -0.03 7.16 2.68
CA LEU A 20 -0.39 8.10 3.74
C LEU A 20 0.21 9.50 3.46
N ASN A 21 1.49 9.55 3.09
CA ASN A 21 2.15 10.78 2.71
C ASN A 21 1.46 11.41 1.49
N ALA A 22 1.17 10.63 0.46
CA ALA A 22 0.49 11.10 -0.75
C ALA A 22 -0.88 11.71 -0.45
N LEU A 23 -1.70 11.07 0.37
CA LEU A 23 -3.00 11.61 0.75
C LEU A 23 -2.87 12.92 1.54
N LYS A 24 -1.93 12.98 2.49
CA LYS A 24 -1.63 14.19 3.26
C LYS A 24 -1.19 15.34 2.34
N GLU A 25 -0.22 15.08 1.46
CA GLU A 25 0.30 16.10 0.52
C GLU A 25 -0.79 16.56 -0.47
N PHE A 26 -1.63 15.64 -0.96
CA PHE A 26 -2.77 16.00 -1.79
C PHE A 26 -3.74 16.93 -1.05
N LEU A 27 -4.11 16.62 0.19
CA LEU A 27 -4.97 17.46 1.02
C LEU A 27 -4.32 18.84 1.29
N ALA A 28 -3.00 18.87 1.47
CA ALA A 28 -2.25 20.12 1.62
C ALA A 28 -2.37 21.02 0.39
N THR A 29 -2.49 20.48 -0.83
CA THR A 29 -2.77 21.27 -2.05
C THR A 29 -4.13 21.97 -2.01
N ARG A 30 -5.05 21.52 -1.13
CA ARG A 30 -6.38 22.13 -0.88
C ARG A 30 -6.39 22.99 0.39
N ASN A 31 -5.22 23.35 0.93
CA ASN A 31 -5.05 24.10 2.19
C ASN A 31 -5.68 23.37 3.40
N ILE A 32 -5.58 22.05 3.42
CA ILE A 32 -6.02 21.21 4.53
C ILE A 32 -4.79 20.65 5.25
N ASP A 33 -4.69 20.93 6.54
CA ASP A 33 -3.72 20.28 7.42
C ASP A 33 -4.23 18.90 7.82
N ALA A 34 -3.48 17.86 7.52
CA ALA A 34 -3.89 16.48 7.76
C ALA A 34 -2.77 15.65 8.39
N GLN A 35 -3.15 14.79 9.34
CA GLN A 35 -2.23 13.85 9.99
C GLN A 35 -2.95 12.53 10.27
N ALA A 36 -2.20 11.42 10.26
CA ALA A 36 -2.72 10.14 10.70
C ALA A 36 -2.99 10.16 12.19
N LEU A 37 -4.22 9.87 12.60
CA LEU A 37 -4.59 9.75 14.00
C LEU A 37 -4.19 8.36 14.52
N GLN A 38 -3.62 8.32 15.72
CA GLN A 38 -3.27 7.07 16.36
C GLN A 38 -4.50 6.37 16.93
N PHE A 39 -4.49 5.04 16.91
CA PHE A 39 -5.52 4.19 17.50
C PHE A 39 -4.92 2.83 17.90
N ASP A 40 -5.57 2.14 18.83
CA ASP A 40 -5.21 0.77 19.21
C ASP A 40 -6.02 -0.22 18.38
N LYS A 41 -5.34 -1.18 17.76
CA LYS A 41 -6.00 -2.24 16.97
C LYS A 41 -6.74 -3.19 17.89
N ASN A 42 -8.01 -3.48 17.59
CA ASN A 42 -8.83 -4.42 18.34
C ASN A 42 -8.80 -5.81 17.70
N TYR A 43 -7.81 -6.59 18.05
CA TYR A 43 -7.62 -7.94 17.51
C TYR A 43 -8.52 -9.01 18.18
N ASP A 44 -9.15 -8.69 19.29
CA ASP A 44 -10.01 -9.63 20.03
C ASP A 44 -11.48 -9.53 19.61
N PHE A 45 -11.83 -8.59 18.72
CA PHE A 45 -13.19 -8.34 18.28
C PHE A 45 -13.83 -9.55 17.58
N MET A 46 -13.06 -10.28 16.80
CA MET A 46 -13.51 -11.40 15.97
C MET A 46 -13.25 -12.77 16.57
N GLY A 47 -12.81 -12.85 17.82
CA GLY A 47 -12.54 -14.11 18.50
C GLY A 47 -11.18 -14.74 18.16
N VAL A 48 -11.03 -16.02 18.49
CA VAL A 48 -9.72 -16.71 18.56
C VAL A 48 -9.02 -16.82 17.20
N GLU A 49 -9.76 -16.98 16.11
CA GLU A 49 -9.20 -17.23 14.79
C GLU A 49 -8.50 -16.01 14.18
N LEU A 50 -8.91 -14.79 14.57
CA LEU A 50 -8.36 -13.53 14.08
C LEU A 50 -7.48 -12.80 15.12
N LYS A 51 -7.07 -13.50 16.17
CA LYS A 51 -6.14 -12.92 17.16
C LYS A 51 -4.83 -12.48 16.51
N ALA A 52 -4.35 -11.31 16.91
CA ALA A 52 -3.08 -10.79 16.44
C ALA A 52 -1.94 -11.78 16.68
N LYS A 53 -1.20 -12.06 15.62
CA LYS A 53 0.07 -12.79 15.70
C LYS A 53 1.17 -12.04 16.47
N TYR A 54 0.91 -10.82 16.95
CA TYR A 54 1.92 -9.86 17.41
C TYR A 54 1.66 -9.25 18.79
N ASN A 55 1.03 -9.96 19.71
CA ASN A 55 0.99 -9.51 21.11
C ASN A 55 2.40 -9.55 21.70
N ILE A 56 2.96 -8.37 21.98
CA ILE A 56 4.26 -8.24 22.66
C ILE A 56 4.07 -8.66 24.11
N SER A 57 4.64 -9.79 24.49
CA SER A 57 4.65 -10.33 25.85
C SER A 57 6.08 -10.74 26.22
N ILE A 58 6.32 -11.05 27.52
CA ILE A 58 7.61 -11.59 27.96
C ILE A 58 8.02 -12.86 27.18
N LYS A 59 7.03 -13.62 26.69
CA LYS A 59 7.26 -14.76 25.77
C LYS A 59 7.84 -14.32 24.40
N SER A 60 7.76 -13.04 24.05
CA SER A 60 8.33 -12.49 22.81
C SER A 60 9.85 -12.51 22.79
N ILE A 61 10.54 -12.59 23.94
CA ILE A 61 12.01 -12.73 23.99
C ILE A 61 12.45 -14.02 23.31
N GLY A 62 11.73 -15.12 23.55
CA GLY A 62 11.97 -16.40 22.86
C GLY A 62 11.66 -16.32 21.35
N ILE A 63 10.67 -15.52 20.96
CA ILE A 63 10.34 -15.26 19.55
C ILE A 63 11.45 -14.45 18.88
N TYR A 64 12.01 -13.44 19.54
CA TYR A 64 13.13 -12.65 19.01
C TYR A 64 14.43 -13.44 18.86
N THR A 65 14.75 -14.31 19.83
CA THR A 65 15.92 -15.21 19.71
C THR A 65 15.71 -16.24 18.60
N ARG A 66 14.54 -16.80 18.46
CA ARG A 66 14.16 -17.69 17.37
C ARG A 66 14.19 -16.96 16.02
N TYR A 67 13.67 -15.75 15.97
CA TYR A 67 13.71 -14.89 14.77
C TYR A 67 15.15 -14.61 14.32
N LEU A 68 16.06 -14.30 15.26
CA LEU A 68 17.49 -14.11 14.99
C LEU A 68 18.15 -15.39 14.43
N LEU A 69 17.79 -16.55 14.99
CA LEU A 69 18.30 -17.85 14.53
C LEU A 69 17.76 -18.25 13.15
N GLU A 70 16.48 -17.99 12.90
CA GLU A 70 15.79 -18.36 11.64
C GLU A 70 16.06 -17.36 10.51
N GLN A 71 16.09 -16.07 10.80
CA GLN A 71 16.22 -15.01 9.78
C GLN A 71 17.67 -14.55 9.53
N GLY A 72 18.58 -14.87 10.44
CA GLY A 72 19.97 -14.48 10.37
C GLY A 72 20.26 -13.02 10.74
N VAL A 73 21.52 -12.75 11.09
CA VAL A 73 21.97 -11.44 11.57
C VAL A 73 21.82 -10.35 10.51
N ALA A 74 22.11 -10.67 9.25
CA ALA A 74 22.08 -9.69 8.14
C ALA A 74 20.66 -9.13 7.93
N LYS A 75 19.62 -9.99 7.87
CA LYS A 75 18.23 -9.58 7.73
C LYS A 75 17.74 -8.79 8.94
N THR A 76 18.17 -9.16 10.14
CA THR A 76 17.81 -8.46 11.37
C THR A 76 18.37 -7.03 11.38
N ILE A 77 19.65 -6.85 11.01
CA ILE A 77 20.26 -5.52 10.88
C ILE A 77 19.55 -4.70 9.79
N PHE A 78 19.27 -5.33 8.65
CA PHE A 78 18.52 -4.67 7.58
C PHE A 78 17.17 -4.16 8.05
N ASN A 79 16.36 -5.00 8.71
CA ASN A 79 15.03 -4.63 9.20
C ASN A 79 15.08 -3.55 10.29
N TYR A 80 16.12 -3.55 11.14
CA TYR A 80 16.33 -2.46 12.10
C TYR A 80 16.58 -1.11 11.38
N LYS A 81 17.48 -1.10 10.39
CA LYS A 81 17.79 0.10 9.59
C LYS A 81 16.58 0.58 8.79
N LYS A 82 15.83 -0.36 8.17
CA LYS A 82 14.56 -0.07 7.49
C LYS A 82 13.58 0.64 8.42
N ARG A 83 13.35 0.07 9.61
CA ARG A 83 12.46 0.66 10.61
C ARG A 83 12.89 2.08 10.99
N LYS A 84 14.18 2.29 11.18
CA LYS A 84 14.75 3.62 11.49
C LYS A 84 14.47 4.61 10.36
N ALA A 85 14.79 4.28 9.11
CA ALA A 85 14.57 5.14 7.95
C ALA A 85 13.09 5.53 7.79
N LEU A 86 12.16 4.56 7.94
CA LEU A 86 10.74 4.79 7.83
C LEU A 86 10.18 5.66 8.98
N ASN A 87 10.69 5.51 10.20
CA ASN A 87 10.30 6.36 11.32
C ASN A 87 10.85 7.78 11.18
N GLU A 88 12.07 7.94 10.70
CA GLU A 88 12.66 9.24 10.38
C GLU A 88 11.84 9.96 9.29
N PHE A 89 11.41 9.24 8.26
CA PHE A 89 10.52 9.77 7.22
C PHE A 89 9.18 10.22 7.81
N LYS A 90 8.52 9.38 8.62
CA LYS A 90 7.26 9.75 9.29
C LYS A 90 7.40 11.02 10.14
N THR A 91 8.49 11.15 10.87
CA THR A 91 8.78 12.34 11.70
C THR A 91 9.05 13.57 10.85
N LYS A 92 9.92 13.46 9.84
CA LYS A 92 10.29 14.55 8.92
C LYS A 92 9.07 15.14 8.20
N HIS A 93 8.15 14.29 7.80
CA HIS A 93 6.93 14.68 7.06
C HIS A 93 5.73 14.93 7.97
N HIS A 94 5.90 14.92 9.31
CA HIS A 94 4.83 15.13 10.28
C HIS A 94 3.58 14.29 9.98
N LEU A 95 3.78 12.99 9.69
CA LEU A 95 2.70 12.12 9.27
C LEU A 95 1.78 11.70 10.42
N ILE A 96 2.32 11.57 11.62
CA ILE A 96 1.61 11.01 12.78
C ILE A 96 1.16 12.13 13.71
N GLY A 97 -0.14 12.18 13.95
CA GLY A 97 -0.81 13.10 14.85
C GLY A 97 -1.13 12.48 16.22
N PRO A 98 -2.05 13.08 16.96
CA PRO A 98 -2.47 12.59 18.28
C PRO A 98 -3.31 11.32 18.18
N PHE A 99 -3.65 10.73 19.34
CA PHE A 99 -4.59 9.63 19.44
C PHE A 99 -6.01 10.12 19.10
N TYR A 100 -6.77 9.34 18.34
CA TYR A 100 -8.04 9.79 17.75
C TYR A 100 -9.09 10.22 18.81
N SER A 101 -9.15 9.54 19.96
CA SER A 101 -10.07 9.90 21.04
C SER A 101 -9.68 11.19 21.79
N ASN A 102 -8.44 11.65 21.62
CA ASN A 102 -7.94 12.87 22.27
C ASN A 102 -8.00 14.08 21.33
N THR A 103 -8.65 13.93 20.18
CA THR A 103 -8.69 14.94 19.11
C THR A 103 -10.12 15.42 18.95
N SER A 104 -10.38 16.67 19.34
CA SER A 104 -11.71 17.31 19.20
C SER A 104 -11.75 18.45 18.18
N ASP A 105 -10.58 18.96 17.79
CA ASP A 105 -10.44 20.15 16.91
C ASP A 105 -10.06 19.72 15.50
N ILE A 106 -10.90 18.87 14.87
CA ILE A 106 -10.79 18.53 13.45
C ILE A 106 -12.15 18.65 12.76
N ASP A 107 -12.11 19.07 11.50
CA ASP A 107 -13.32 19.29 10.70
C ASP A 107 -13.84 17.96 10.16
N ALA A 108 -12.96 17.05 9.71
CA ALA A 108 -13.33 15.77 9.18
C ALA A 108 -12.34 14.64 9.51
N THR A 109 -12.83 13.41 9.47
CA THR A 109 -12.01 12.19 9.46
C THR A 109 -12.09 11.51 8.10
N VAL A 110 -10.93 11.24 7.51
CA VAL A 110 -10.77 10.42 6.30
C VAL A 110 -10.31 9.02 6.71
N ILE A 111 -11.07 8.00 6.33
CA ILE A 111 -10.71 6.60 6.57
C ILE A 111 -10.10 6.01 5.31
N GLY A 112 -8.88 5.55 5.41
CA GLY A 112 -8.12 5.02 4.26
C GLY A 112 -6.87 5.87 4.00
N SER A 113 -6.17 5.54 2.98
CA SER A 113 -6.39 4.38 2.09
C SER A 113 -5.89 3.08 2.76
N ASP A 114 -5.60 2.09 1.94
CA ASP A 114 -5.12 0.76 2.29
C ASP A 114 -6.22 -0.24 2.72
N GLU A 115 -5.80 -1.39 3.24
CA GLU A 115 -6.69 -2.48 3.66
C GLU A 115 -7.38 -2.17 5.01
N VAL A 116 -7.91 -0.95 5.13
CA VAL A 116 -8.55 -0.48 6.38
C VAL A 116 -9.80 -1.26 6.76
N PHE A 117 -10.51 -1.82 5.77
CA PHE A 117 -11.71 -2.64 5.98
C PHE A 117 -11.41 -4.13 6.06
N ALA A 118 -10.15 -4.54 6.00
CA ALA A 118 -9.79 -5.95 6.03
C ALA A 118 -9.94 -6.55 7.44
N LEU A 119 -10.67 -7.65 7.55
CA LEU A 119 -10.92 -8.31 8.84
C LEU A 119 -9.65 -8.93 9.44
N HIS A 120 -8.72 -9.39 8.60
CA HIS A 120 -7.48 -10.02 9.07
C HIS A 120 -6.50 -9.03 9.75
N THR A 121 -6.69 -7.72 9.54
CA THR A 121 -5.88 -6.68 10.22
C THR A 121 -6.40 -6.33 11.61
N GLY A 122 -7.51 -6.92 12.01
CA GLY A 122 -8.26 -6.66 13.24
C GLY A 122 -9.31 -5.56 13.03
N PRO A 123 -10.60 -5.89 13.09
CA PRO A 123 -11.70 -4.96 12.86
C PRO A 123 -11.80 -3.93 13.99
N THR A 124 -11.01 -2.88 13.88
CA THR A 124 -10.98 -1.76 14.82
C THR A 124 -12.10 -0.78 14.49
N PRO A 125 -12.96 -0.38 15.45
CA PRO A 125 -14.15 0.44 15.19
C PRO A 125 -13.90 1.70 14.35
N CYS A 126 -12.86 2.47 14.64
CA CYS A 126 -12.56 3.70 13.90
C CYS A 126 -12.20 3.46 12.43
N LEU A 127 -11.67 2.29 12.06
CA LEU A 127 -11.41 1.91 10.66
C LEU A 127 -12.71 1.71 9.87
N PHE A 128 -13.83 1.45 10.54
CA PHE A 128 -15.15 1.28 9.94
C PHE A 128 -16.09 2.47 10.16
N GLY A 129 -15.58 3.64 10.58
CA GLY A 129 -16.40 4.85 10.76
C GLY A 129 -17.10 4.98 12.11
N HIS A 130 -16.80 4.10 13.07
CA HIS A 130 -17.35 4.20 14.41
C HIS A 130 -16.48 5.10 15.29
N ALA A 131 -17.14 5.96 16.08
CA ALA A 131 -16.50 6.83 17.08
C ALA A 131 -15.35 7.70 16.52
N CYS A 132 -15.35 8.00 15.24
CA CYS A 132 -14.35 8.88 14.63
C CYS A 132 -14.59 10.34 15.06
N PRO A 133 -13.53 11.11 15.33
CA PRO A 133 -13.66 12.54 15.62
C PRO A 133 -14.00 13.33 14.36
N GLY A 134 -14.44 14.59 14.53
CA GLY A 134 -14.85 15.46 13.41
C GLY A 134 -16.32 15.37 13.09
N LYS A 135 -16.83 16.39 12.38
CA LYS A 135 -18.25 16.47 12.02
C LYS A 135 -18.60 15.58 10.84
N ILE A 136 -17.64 15.39 9.94
CA ILE A 136 -17.79 14.62 8.70
C ILE A 136 -16.80 13.47 8.74
N VAL A 137 -17.31 12.25 8.47
CA VAL A 137 -16.48 11.04 8.32
C VAL A 137 -16.72 10.51 6.92
N PHE A 138 -15.67 10.19 6.18
CA PHE A 138 -15.76 9.60 4.85
C PHE A 138 -14.56 8.70 4.58
N SER A 139 -14.65 7.80 3.61
CA SER A 139 -13.50 6.99 3.22
C SER A 139 -12.84 7.50 1.95
N TYR A 140 -11.53 7.29 1.82
CA TYR A 140 -10.80 7.48 0.58
C TYR A 140 -9.97 6.25 0.25
N ALA A 141 -10.25 5.63 -0.91
CA ALA A 141 -9.54 4.45 -1.42
C ALA A 141 -9.44 3.32 -0.39
N GLY A 142 -10.49 3.13 0.44
CA GLY A 142 -10.55 2.04 1.41
C GLY A 142 -10.61 0.68 0.73
N SER A 143 -10.01 -0.34 1.34
CA SER A 143 -9.97 -1.68 0.77
C SER A 143 -10.28 -2.74 1.83
N PHE A 144 -11.05 -3.76 1.42
CA PHE A 144 -11.24 -4.98 2.19
C PHE A 144 -10.07 -5.96 2.03
N GLY A 145 -9.10 -5.65 1.14
CA GLY A 145 -7.96 -6.52 0.89
C GLY A 145 -8.38 -7.93 0.47
N PRO A 146 -7.88 -8.98 1.13
CA PRO A 146 -8.26 -10.36 0.84
C PRO A 146 -9.62 -10.77 1.44
N THR A 147 -10.22 -9.94 2.32
CA THR A 147 -11.54 -10.22 2.91
C THR A 147 -12.62 -10.15 1.82
N ASN A 148 -13.38 -11.20 1.63
CA ASN A 148 -14.53 -11.25 0.75
C ASN A 148 -15.85 -11.13 1.53
N TYR A 149 -16.99 -11.05 0.84
CA TYR A 149 -18.30 -10.94 1.49
C TYR A 149 -18.61 -12.15 2.37
N ALA A 150 -18.27 -13.36 1.93
CA ALA A 150 -18.49 -14.57 2.71
C ALA A 150 -17.68 -14.58 4.02
N ASP A 151 -16.50 -13.93 4.06
CA ASP A 151 -15.75 -13.76 5.30
C ASP A 151 -16.49 -12.82 6.26
N VAL A 152 -17.06 -11.69 5.76
CA VAL A 152 -17.85 -10.75 6.57
C VAL A 152 -19.05 -11.47 7.19
N GLU A 153 -19.72 -12.34 6.43
CA GLU A 153 -20.85 -13.13 6.88
C GLU A 153 -20.41 -14.22 7.88
N LYS A 154 -19.38 -15.01 7.53
CA LYS A 154 -18.80 -16.08 8.36
C LYS A 154 -18.43 -15.62 9.75
N TYR A 155 -17.83 -14.43 9.84
CA TYR A 155 -17.41 -13.85 11.12
C TYR A 155 -18.50 -13.00 11.80
N HIS A 156 -19.73 -13.04 11.31
CA HIS A 156 -20.89 -12.29 11.84
C HIS A 156 -20.66 -10.77 11.95
N CYS A 157 -19.86 -10.21 11.04
CA CYS A 157 -19.48 -8.80 11.02
C CYS A 157 -20.43 -7.90 10.24
N ILE A 158 -21.44 -8.45 9.54
CA ILE A 158 -22.35 -7.66 8.71
C ILE A 158 -22.93 -6.46 9.45
N PRO A 159 -23.55 -6.59 10.66
CA PRO A 159 -24.14 -5.43 11.34
C PRO A 159 -23.08 -4.36 11.69
N PHE A 160 -21.91 -4.79 12.13
CA PHE A 160 -20.80 -3.89 12.51
C PHE A 160 -20.25 -3.13 11.29
N VAL A 161 -19.94 -3.83 10.22
CA VAL A 161 -19.40 -3.23 8.98
C VAL A 161 -20.44 -2.29 8.36
N LYS A 162 -21.68 -2.78 8.22
CA LYS A 162 -22.78 -2.01 7.62
C LYS A 162 -23.04 -0.72 8.37
N SER A 163 -23.27 -0.78 9.69
CA SER A 163 -23.56 0.41 10.50
C SER A 163 -22.38 1.41 10.50
N GLY A 164 -21.14 0.90 10.43
CA GLY A 164 -19.98 1.76 10.32
C GLY A 164 -19.88 2.50 8.99
N LEU A 165 -20.13 1.78 7.89
CA LEU A 165 -20.19 2.40 6.56
C LEU A 165 -21.35 3.39 6.43
N GLU A 166 -22.50 3.11 7.05
CA GLU A 166 -23.67 4.02 7.08
C GLU A 166 -23.37 5.33 7.83
N ASN A 167 -22.42 5.36 8.76
CA ASN A 167 -22.00 6.58 9.45
C ASN A 167 -21.16 7.51 8.56
N MET A 168 -20.70 7.05 7.39
CA MET A 168 -19.87 7.85 6.50
C MET A 168 -20.72 8.70 5.56
N ALA A 169 -20.36 9.97 5.44
CA ALA A 169 -20.98 10.92 4.49
C ALA A 169 -20.71 10.53 3.03
N GLY A 170 -19.60 9.86 2.77
CA GLY A 170 -19.23 9.34 1.47
C GLY A 170 -18.29 8.14 1.62
N ILE A 171 -18.40 7.20 0.68
CA ILE A 171 -17.58 5.99 0.65
C ILE A 171 -16.89 5.90 -0.69
N SER A 172 -15.57 5.80 -0.68
CA SER A 172 -14.80 5.46 -1.86
C SER A 172 -13.82 4.30 -1.60
N VAL A 173 -13.64 3.49 -2.62
CA VAL A 173 -12.83 2.27 -2.60
C VAL A 173 -11.90 2.24 -3.81
N ARG A 174 -10.82 1.45 -3.73
CA ARG A 174 -9.82 1.36 -4.80
C ARG A 174 -9.84 0.07 -5.61
N ASP A 175 -10.61 -0.92 -5.21
CA ASP A 175 -10.63 -2.24 -5.86
C ASP A 175 -12.06 -2.80 -6.00
N GLU A 176 -12.23 -3.71 -6.95
CA GLU A 176 -13.50 -4.31 -7.32
C GLU A 176 -14.13 -5.13 -6.19
N ASN A 177 -13.31 -5.90 -5.44
CA ASN A 177 -13.81 -6.68 -4.31
C ASN A 177 -14.46 -5.77 -3.27
N SER A 178 -13.79 -4.66 -2.94
CA SER A 178 -14.30 -3.67 -1.99
C SER A 178 -15.56 -2.96 -2.50
N PHE A 179 -15.61 -2.67 -3.80
CA PHE A 179 -16.81 -2.11 -4.44
C PHE A 179 -17.99 -3.04 -4.27
N ASN A 180 -17.84 -4.31 -4.62
CA ASN A 180 -18.90 -5.30 -4.55
C ASN A 180 -19.40 -5.53 -3.12
N ILE A 181 -18.49 -5.58 -2.12
CA ILE A 181 -18.87 -5.75 -0.71
C ILE A 181 -19.71 -4.55 -0.23
N VAL A 182 -19.26 -3.32 -0.50
CA VAL A 182 -20.00 -2.11 -0.09
C VAL A 182 -21.35 -2.02 -0.78
N SER A 183 -21.42 -2.24 -2.10
CA SER A 183 -22.67 -2.23 -2.87
C SER A 183 -23.66 -3.25 -2.33
N HIS A 184 -23.20 -4.45 -2.00
CA HIS A 184 -24.05 -5.50 -1.44
C HIS A 184 -24.57 -5.15 -0.04
N LEU A 185 -23.70 -4.63 0.83
CA LEU A 185 -24.07 -4.28 2.21
C LEU A 185 -25.05 -3.10 2.29
N LEU A 186 -24.86 -2.08 1.44
CA LEU A 186 -25.59 -0.82 1.53
C LEU A 186 -26.72 -0.68 0.50
N GLY A 187 -26.74 -1.52 -0.54
CA GLY A 187 -27.68 -1.36 -1.67
C GLY A 187 -27.41 -0.09 -2.51
N LYS A 188 -26.22 0.49 -2.40
CA LYS A 188 -25.75 1.64 -3.18
C LYS A 188 -24.26 1.51 -3.45
N ASP A 189 -23.83 2.00 -4.61
CA ASP A 189 -22.46 1.89 -5.04
C ASP A 189 -21.55 2.93 -4.38
N PRO A 190 -20.34 2.52 -3.93
CA PRO A 190 -19.30 3.45 -3.54
C PRO A 190 -18.65 4.07 -4.78
N VAL A 191 -17.90 5.17 -4.58
CA VAL A 191 -17.12 5.76 -5.68
C VAL A 191 -15.81 4.98 -5.84
N ARG A 192 -15.46 4.59 -7.08
CA ARG A 192 -14.13 4.03 -7.37
C ARG A 192 -13.14 5.15 -7.58
N VAL A 193 -12.03 5.10 -6.86
CA VAL A 193 -10.95 6.10 -6.89
C VAL A 193 -9.59 5.42 -7.02
N CYS A 194 -8.59 6.16 -7.50
CA CYS A 194 -7.22 5.63 -7.54
C CYS A 194 -6.54 5.66 -6.17
N ASP A 195 -5.48 4.87 -6.06
CA ASP A 195 -4.58 4.91 -4.89
C ASP A 195 -4.01 6.32 -4.71
N PRO A 196 -3.84 6.82 -3.45
CA PRO A 196 -3.27 8.14 -3.19
C PRO A 196 -1.93 8.41 -3.86
N VAL A 197 -1.08 7.39 -4.02
CA VAL A 197 0.23 7.52 -4.69
C VAL A 197 0.05 7.94 -6.15
N LEU A 198 -0.91 7.34 -6.84
CA LEU A 198 -1.26 7.69 -8.21
C LEU A 198 -1.99 9.04 -8.29
N LEU A 199 -2.83 9.36 -7.30
CA LEU A 199 -3.54 10.65 -7.24
C LEU A 199 -2.58 11.83 -7.09
N TYR A 200 -1.66 11.75 -6.12
CA TYR A 200 -0.70 12.83 -5.86
C TYR A 200 0.40 12.91 -6.92
N GLY A 201 0.81 11.76 -7.46
CA GLY A 201 1.74 11.65 -8.58
C GLY A 201 3.20 11.98 -8.28
N TYR A 202 3.51 12.59 -7.14
CA TYR A 202 4.88 12.95 -6.72
C TYR A 202 5.70 13.70 -7.78
N GLU A 203 5.06 14.56 -8.59
CA GLU A 203 5.70 15.25 -9.72
C GLU A 203 6.90 16.10 -9.28
N ARG A 204 6.77 16.80 -8.15
CA ARG A 204 7.84 17.68 -7.61
C ARG A 204 9.05 16.88 -7.16
N GLU A 205 8.83 15.73 -6.54
CA GLU A 205 9.85 14.81 -6.07
C GLU A 205 10.50 14.12 -7.26
N ARG A 206 9.71 13.60 -8.19
CA ARG A 206 10.16 12.93 -9.41
C ARG A 206 11.02 13.84 -10.29
N ALA A 207 10.68 15.12 -10.42
CA ALA A 207 11.47 16.10 -11.15
C ALA A 207 12.87 16.32 -10.55
N ARG A 208 13.11 15.89 -9.32
CA ARG A 208 14.38 16.00 -8.60
C ARG A 208 15.16 14.69 -8.51
N PHE A 209 14.63 13.62 -9.10
CA PHE A 209 15.28 12.32 -9.08
C PHE A 209 16.65 12.41 -9.76
N LYS A 210 17.61 11.73 -9.16
CA LYS A 210 18.98 11.70 -9.66
C LYS A 210 19.31 10.29 -10.11
N LYS A 211 20.13 10.21 -11.17
CA LYS A 211 20.69 8.94 -11.58
C LYS A 211 21.40 8.29 -10.37
N ILE A 212 21.06 7.05 -10.10
CA ILE A 212 21.74 6.27 -9.09
C ILE A 212 23.09 5.85 -9.65
N GLU A 213 24.19 6.21 -8.98
CA GLU A 213 25.56 5.85 -9.36
C GLU A 213 25.81 4.36 -9.08
N ARG A 214 25.36 3.53 -10.01
CA ARG A 214 25.43 2.07 -9.95
C ARG A 214 25.43 1.48 -11.36
N SER A 215 25.90 0.24 -11.51
CA SER A 215 25.70 -0.57 -12.71
C SER A 215 24.19 -0.71 -13.02
N PRO A 216 23.81 -0.95 -14.28
CA PRO A 216 22.44 -1.28 -14.63
C PRO A 216 21.90 -2.40 -13.74
N TYR A 217 20.64 -2.30 -13.30
CA TYR A 217 20.07 -3.26 -12.35
C TYR A 217 18.63 -3.65 -12.63
N LEU A 218 18.33 -4.87 -12.21
CA LEU A 218 16.97 -5.39 -12.08
C LEU A 218 16.53 -5.18 -10.63
N LEU A 219 15.48 -4.40 -10.45
CA LEU A 219 14.91 -4.11 -9.14
C LEU A 219 13.94 -5.22 -8.72
N ILE A 220 14.12 -5.72 -7.52
CA ILE A 220 13.27 -6.73 -6.89
C ILE A 220 12.50 -6.10 -5.75
N TYR A 221 11.17 -6.05 -5.88
CA TYR A 221 10.30 -5.50 -4.84
C TYR A 221 9.20 -6.50 -4.45
N ALA A 222 9.52 -7.31 -3.45
CA ALA A 222 8.66 -8.37 -2.94
C ALA A 222 8.77 -8.44 -1.41
N TYR A 223 7.72 -8.94 -0.74
CA TYR A 223 7.79 -9.14 0.70
C TYR A 223 8.90 -10.14 1.07
N ASP A 224 9.55 -9.94 2.22
CA ASP A 224 10.70 -10.74 2.71
C ASP A 224 10.48 -12.26 2.77
N ASN A 225 9.22 -12.69 2.83
CA ASN A 225 8.83 -14.10 2.87
C ASN A 225 8.35 -14.64 1.52
N LEU A 226 8.28 -13.79 0.50
CA LEU A 226 7.89 -14.14 -0.85
C LEU A 226 9.11 -14.09 -1.79
N MET A 227 8.94 -14.62 -3.01
CA MET A 227 9.99 -14.65 -4.05
C MET A 227 11.28 -15.36 -3.57
N ASN A 228 11.14 -16.34 -2.68
CA ASN A 228 12.22 -17.15 -2.12
C ASN A 228 12.20 -18.60 -2.63
N ASP A 229 11.25 -18.95 -3.50
CA ASP A 229 11.25 -20.25 -4.18
C ASP A 229 12.49 -20.35 -5.09
N LYS A 230 13.15 -21.52 -5.05
CA LYS A 230 14.39 -21.73 -5.80
C LYS A 230 14.20 -21.56 -7.30
N LYS A 231 13.07 -22.01 -7.85
CA LYS A 231 12.81 -21.88 -9.29
C LYS A 231 12.64 -20.41 -9.68
N GLU A 232 11.88 -19.64 -8.86
CA GLU A 232 11.68 -18.21 -9.10
C GLU A 232 13.01 -17.45 -9.09
N PHE A 233 13.76 -17.51 -8.00
CA PHE A 233 14.96 -16.70 -7.93
C PHE A 233 16.09 -17.19 -8.85
N TYR A 234 16.14 -18.48 -9.23
CA TYR A 234 17.09 -18.92 -10.26
C TYR A 234 16.73 -18.42 -11.65
N ALA A 235 15.43 -18.39 -12.02
CA ALA A 235 14.99 -17.81 -13.28
C ALA A 235 15.29 -16.29 -13.34
N ILE A 236 15.02 -15.57 -12.27
CA ILE A 236 15.34 -14.13 -12.15
C ILE A 236 16.84 -13.89 -12.27
N LYS A 237 17.67 -14.69 -11.57
CA LYS A 237 19.14 -14.62 -11.67
C LYS A 237 19.65 -14.94 -13.07
N ALA A 238 19.06 -15.92 -13.74
CA ALA A 238 19.43 -16.26 -15.11
C ALA A 238 19.17 -15.08 -16.06
N TYR A 239 17.99 -14.45 -15.95
CA TYR A 239 17.66 -13.25 -16.72
C TYR A 239 18.64 -12.10 -16.44
N ALA A 240 18.88 -11.80 -15.15
CA ALA A 240 19.78 -10.70 -14.75
C ALA A 240 21.22 -10.91 -15.31
N ARG A 241 21.75 -12.14 -15.19
CA ARG A 241 23.07 -12.48 -15.75
C ARG A 241 23.13 -12.34 -17.28
N ALA A 242 22.13 -12.83 -17.99
CA ALA A 242 22.04 -12.74 -19.45
C ALA A 242 22.02 -11.30 -19.94
N ASN A 243 21.48 -10.37 -19.14
CA ASN A 243 21.36 -8.94 -19.46
C ASN A 243 22.40 -8.05 -18.72
N HIS A 244 23.37 -8.63 -18.07
CA HIS A 244 24.42 -7.91 -17.31
C HIS A 244 23.87 -6.95 -16.26
N LEU A 245 22.80 -7.34 -15.55
CA LEU A 245 22.13 -6.54 -14.51
C LEU A 245 22.53 -7.03 -13.11
N GLU A 246 22.77 -6.08 -12.20
CA GLU A 246 22.83 -6.36 -10.77
C GLU A 246 21.42 -6.58 -10.22
N LEU A 247 21.26 -7.43 -9.22
CA LEU A 247 19.99 -7.64 -8.51
C LEU A 247 19.92 -6.75 -7.28
N VAL A 248 19.02 -5.78 -7.29
CA VAL A 248 18.88 -4.79 -6.21
C VAL A 248 17.51 -4.91 -5.58
N SER A 249 17.45 -5.11 -4.26
CA SER A 249 16.20 -5.13 -3.48
C SER A 249 16.16 -3.94 -2.53
N PRO A 250 15.50 -2.82 -2.92
CA PRO A 250 15.29 -1.69 -2.03
C PRO A 250 14.08 -1.94 -1.12
N GLY A 251 14.25 -1.72 0.19
CA GLY A 251 13.17 -1.77 1.17
C GLY A 251 12.75 -3.15 1.65
N PHE A 252 13.20 -4.24 1.01
CA PHE A 252 13.01 -5.63 1.44
C PHE A 252 14.34 -6.38 1.42
N TYR A 253 14.44 -7.46 2.21
CA TYR A 253 15.66 -8.25 2.30
C TYR A 253 15.51 -9.60 1.58
N HIS A 254 16.27 -9.78 0.52
CA HIS A 254 16.40 -11.04 -0.19
C HIS A 254 17.86 -11.46 -0.22
N SER A 255 18.22 -12.53 0.50
CA SER A 255 19.60 -13.01 0.62
C SER A 255 20.23 -13.42 -0.72
N TRP A 256 19.41 -13.64 -1.73
CA TRP A 256 19.82 -14.00 -3.08
C TRP A 256 20.05 -12.80 -4.02
N CYS A 257 19.69 -11.58 -3.61
CA CYS A 257 20.03 -10.37 -4.35
C CYS A 257 21.47 -9.93 -4.07
N ASP A 258 22.09 -9.27 -5.04
CA ASP A 258 23.46 -8.75 -4.90
C ASP A 258 23.50 -7.61 -3.87
N HIS A 259 22.45 -6.78 -3.87
CA HIS A 259 22.33 -5.64 -2.97
C HIS A 259 20.95 -5.54 -2.33
N ASN A 260 20.93 -5.44 -1.00
CA ASN A 260 19.74 -5.09 -0.21
C ASN A 260 19.90 -3.68 0.34
N VAL A 261 19.05 -2.73 -0.07
CA VAL A 261 19.22 -1.31 0.20
C VAL A 261 18.12 -0.78 1.10
N ASN A 262 18.50 -0.11 2.18
CA ASN A 262 17.55 0.64 3.02
C ASN A 262 17.40 2.05 2.46
N VAL A 263 16.18 2.44 2.17
CA VAL A 263 15.79 3.70 1.56
C VAL A 263 14.57 4.28 2.28
N ASP A 264 14.38 5.58 2.17
CA ASP A 264 13.09 6.18 2.51
C ASP A 264 12.07 5.99 1.36
N PRO A 265 10.77 6.28 1.58
CA PRO A 265 9.75 6.08 0.54
C PRO A 265 9.97 6.89 -0.75
N ILE A 266 10.57 8.08 -0.69
CA ILE A 266 10.85 8.91 -1.88
C ILE A 266 12.11 8.41 -2.59
N GLU A 267 13.14 8.03 -1.85
CA GLU A 267 14.32 7.37 -2.40
C GLU A 267 13.95 6.05 -3.09
N LEU A 268 12.97 5.31 -2.54
CA LEU A 268 12.46 4.09 -3.16
C LEU A 268 11.88 4.39 -4.56
N LEU A 269 11.07 5.43 -4.71
CA LEU A 269 10.57 5.85 -6.03
C LEU A 269 11.70 6.18 -7.01
N ASN A 270 12.80 6.80 -6.52
CA ASN A 270 13.96 7.06 -7.35
C ASN A 270 14.66 5.76 -7.82
N TYR A 271 14.71 4.74 -6.96
CA TYR A 271 15.19 3.41 -7.37
C TYR A 271 14.30 2.79 -8.45
N PHE A 272 12.99 2.91 -8.34
CA PHE A 272 12.06 2.45 -9.39
C PHE A 272 12.27 3.18 -10.70
N ALA A 273 12.41 4.51 -10.67
CA ALA A 273 12.61 5.34 -11.86
C ALA A 273 13.93 5.08 -12.59
N CYS A 274 14.97 4.61 -11.88
CA CYS A 274 16.30 4.36 -12.43
C CYS A 274 16.54 2.88 -12.80
N ALA A 275 15.59 1.98 -12.50
CA ALA A 275 15.75 0.56 -12.77
C ALA A 275 15.70 0.25 -14.28
N THR A 276 16.55 -0.65 -14.74
CA THR A 276 16.51 -1.18 -16.11
C THR A 276 15.27 -2.09 -16.31
N GLY A 277 14.89 -2.79 -15.25
CA GLY A 277 13.70 -3.62 -15.19
C GLY A 277 13.27 -3.81 -13.75
N ILE A 278 12.03 -4.16 -13.52
CA ILE A 278 11.45 -4.35 -12.20
C ILE A 278 10.69 -5.67 -12.16
N ILE A 279 10.91 -6.47 -11.12
CA ILE A 279 10.07 -7.64 -10.82
C ILE A 279 9.46 -7.44 -9.45
N THR A 280 8.13 -7.54 -9.37
CA THR A 280 7.37 -7.38 -8.13
C THR A 280 6.27 -8.43 -8.01
N ASP A 281 5.83 -8.70 -6.79
CA ASP A 281 4.62 -9.47 -6.47
C ASP A 281 3.66 -8.66 -5.60
N THR A 282 3.88 -7.33 -5.51
CA THR A 282 3.15 -6.45 -4.60
C THR A 282 2.30 -5.43 -5.33
N PHE A 283 1.15 -5.10 -4.76
CA PHE A 283 0.27 -4.04 -5.25
C PHE A 283 1.01 -2.68 -5.37
N HIS A 284 1.70 -2.25 -4.31
CA HIS A 284 2.44 -0.99 -4.34
C HIS A 284 3.68 -1.02 -5.23
N GLY A 285 4.27 -2.20 -5.47
CA GLY A 285 5.33 -2.33 -6.47
C GLY A 285 4.82 -2.01 -7.87
N SER A 286 3.63 -2.50 -8.22
CA SER A 286 2.99 -2.17 -9.51
C SER A 286 2.59 -0.70 -9.60
N ILE A 287 2.06 -0.12 -8.50
CA ILE A 287 1.77 1.33 -8.41
C ILE A 287 3.02 2.18 -8.66
N MET A 288 4.13 1.85 -7.99
CA MET A 288 5.39 2.59 -8.15
C MET A 288 6.01 2.40 -9.53
N SER A 289 5.91 1.20 -10.11
CA SER A 289 6.35 0.93 -11.47
C SER A 289 5.57 1.75 -12.49
N ASN A 290 4.24 1.79 -12.36
CA ASN A 290 3.38 2.60 -13.19
C ASN A 290 3.71 4.09 -13.04
N LEU A 291 3.76 4.60 -11.82
CA LEU A 291 4.06 6.01 -11.54
C LEU A 291 5.39 6.48 -12.11
N THR A 292 6.41 5.60 -12.15
CA THR A 292 7.76 5.95 -12.63
C THR A 292 8.00 5.57 -14.08
N HIS A 293 6.99 5.11 -14.80
CA HIS A 293 7.07 4.61 -16.17
C HIS A 293 8.14 3.52 -16.33
N GLY A 294 8.24 2.63 -15.32
CA GLY A 294 9.25 1.58 -15.27
C GLY A 294 8.88 0.38 -16.17
N THR A 295 9.87 -0.24 -16.79
CA THR A 295 9.68 -1.55 -17.41
C THR A 295 9.54 -2.60 -16.31
N PHE A 296 8.38 -3.25 -16.21
CA PHE A 296 8.13 -4.16 -15.09
C PHE A 296 7.42 -5.45 -15.48
N ALA A 297 7.56 -6.44 -14.61
CA ALA A 297 6.84 -7.70 -14.67
C ALA A 297 6.35 -8.08 -13.26
N VAL A 298 5.24 -8.79 -13.21
CA VAL A 298 4.56 -9.17 -11.96
C VAL A 298 4.48 -10.68 -11.83
N ILE A 299 4.94 -11.21 -10.69
CA ILE A 299 4.72 -12.60 -10.32
C ILE A 299 3.44 -12.66 -9.46
N PRO A 300 2.31 -13.20 -9.98
CA PRO A 300 1.07 -13.25 -9.22
C PRO A 300 1.19 -14.25 -8.06
N ARG A 301 0.44 -13.98 -6.96
CA ARG A 301 0.32 -14.85 -5.79
C ARG A 301 -1.16 -15.25 -5.61
N ASP A 302 -1.44 -16.25 -4.81
CA ASP A 302 -2.79 -16.78 -4.60
C ASP A 302 -3.85 -15.72 -4.24
N ASN A 303 -3.44 -14.60 -3.61
CA ASN A 303 -4.32 -13.49 -3.22
C ASN A 303 -4.08 -12.22 -4.05
N SER A 304 -3.72 -12.35 -5.33
CA SER A 304 -3.36 -11.22 -6.20
C SER A 304 -4.55 -10.49 -6.84
N ASN A 305 -5.80 -10.79 -6.48
CA ASN A 305 -6.98 -10.20 -7.13
C ASN A 305 -6.92 -8.68 -7.25
N LYS A 306 -6.55 -7.97 -6.16
CA LYS A 306 -6.43 -6.50 -6.19
C LYS A 306 -5.30 -6.01 -7.11
N LEU A 307 -4.21 -6.79 -7.22
CA LEU A 307 -3.08 -6.50 -8.11
C LEU A 307 -3.47 -6.72 -9.57
N LEU A 308 -4.13 -7.84 -9.87
CA LEU A 308 -4.62 -8.14 -11.21
C LEU A 308 -5.68 -7.13 -11.65
N ASN A 309 -6.59 -6.74 -10.75
CA ASN A 309 -7.58 -5.69 -11.03
C ASN A 309 -6.92 -4.34 -11.30
N LEU A 310 -5.84 -3.98 -10.57
CA LEU A 310 -5.06 -2.77 -10.85
C LEU A 310 -4.45 -2.82 -12.26
N LEU A 311 -3.84 -3.94 -12.63
CA LEU A 311 -3.25 -4.10 -13.96
C LEU A 311 -4.31 -4.00 -15.06
N ALA A 312 -5.45 -4.68 -14.89
CA ALA A 312 -6.55 -4.62 -15.84
C ALA A 312 -7.15 -3.21 -15.99
N GLU A 313 -7.22 -2.44 -14.89
CA GLU A 313 -7.73 -1.06 -14.92
C GLU A 313 -6.88 -0.13 -15.80
N TYR A 314 -5.59 -0.41 -15.92
CA TYR A 314 -4.65 0.42 -16.69
C TYR A 314 -4.13 -0.27 -17.96
N GLY A 315 -4.75 -1.39 -18.41
CA GLY A 315 -4.35 -2.11 -19.60
C GLY A 315 -2.94 -2.73 -19.52
N LEU A 316 -2.56 -3.18 -18.33
CA LEU A 316 -1.22 -3.71 -18.00
C LEU A 316 -1.23 -5.22 -17.70
N GLU A 317 -2.27 -5.97 -18.12
CA GLU A 317 -2.40 -7.41 -17.85
C GLU A 317 -1.27 -8.22 -18.48
N ASP A 318 -0.69 -7.73 -19.55
CA ASP A 318 0.46 -8.31 -20.23
C ASP A 318 1.76 -8.26 -19.39
N ARG A 319 1.74 -7.53 -18.27
CA ARG A 319 2.86 -7.51 -17.30
C ARG A 319 2.88 -8.70 -16.36
N VAL A 320 1.81 -9.48 -16.31
CA VAL A 320 1.74 -10.70 -15.48
C VAL A 320 2.60 -11.79 -16.10
N ILE A 321 3.48 -12.40 -15.30
CA ILE A 321 4.33 -13.53 -15.68
C ILE A 321 3.51 -14.83 -15.59
N PRO A 322 3.08 -15.45 -16.70
CA PRO A 322 2.35 -16.71 -16.67
C PRO A 322 3.28 -17.90 -16.43
N SER A 323 4.53 -17.81 -16.91
CA SER A 323 5.60 -18.79 -16.70
C SER A 323 6.91 -18.08 -16.44
N LEU A 324 7.77 -18.62 -15.59
CA LEU A 324 9.10 -18.06 -15.32
C LEU A 324 9.99 -17.97 -16.57
N ASP A 325 9.71 -18.75 -17.60
CA ASP A 325 10.40 -18.69 -18.88
C ASP A 325 10.05 -17.42 -19.68
N ASP A 326 8.92 -16.77 -19.36
CA ASP A 326 8.43 -15.57 -20.07
C ASP A 326 9.02 -14.25 -19.54
N ILE A 327 9.82 -14.29 -18.47
CA ILE A 327 10.44 -13.08 -17.85
C ILE A 327 11.12 -12.21 -18.92
N SER A 328 11.91 -12.83 -19.81
CA SER A 328 12.64 -12.09 -20.84
C SER A 328 11.70 -11.44 -21.85
N MET A 329 10.68 -12.14 -22.29
CA MET A 329 9.68 -11.65 -23.25
C MET A 329 8.94 -10.45 -22.67
N ILE A 330 8.44 -10.56 -21.42
CA ILE A 330 7.64 -9.52 -20.79
C ILE A 330 8.48 -8.26 -20.50
N LEU A 331 9.69 -8.42 -19.96
CA LEU A 331 10.58 -7.29 -19.70
C LEU A 331 11.17 -6.66 -20.97
N SER A 332 11.12 -7.34 -22.12
CA SER A 332 11.53 -6.78 -23.41
C SER A 332 10.37 -6.11 -24.16
N SER A 333 9.12 -6.38 -23.77
CA SER A 333 7.94 -5.80 -24.40
C SER A 333 7.74 -4.36 -23.92
N PRO A 334 7.62 -3.39 -24.83
CA PRO A 334 7.38 -1.99 -24.45
C PRO A 334 6.02 -1.83 -23.79
N ILE A 335 5.90 -0.83 -22.93
CA ILE A 335 4.63 -0.40 -22.32
C ILE A 335 4.24 0.92 -22.98
N ASP A 336 3.00 1.02 -23.47
CA ASP A 336 2.45 2.26 -23.97
C ASP A 336 1.95 3.11 -22.79
N TYR A 337 2.86 3.90 -22.23
CA TYR A 337 2.54 4.77 -21.11
C TYR A 337 1.63 5.95 -21.46
N ASP A 338 1.45 6.30 -22.74
CA ASP A 338 0.50 7.33 -23.13
C ASP A 338 -0.95 6.83 -22.90
N LEU A 339 -1.23 5.58 -23.25
CA LEU A 339 -2.52 4.93 -22.97
C LEU A 339 -2.75 4.75 -21.46
N VAL A 340 -1.73 4.32 -20.73
CA VAL A 340 -1.80 4.15 -19.27
C VAL A 340 -2.11 5.48 -18.57
N GLU A 341 -1.44 6.57 -18.99
CA GLU A 341 -1.68 7.91 -18.43
C GLU A 341 -3.07 8.44 -18.77
N GLU A 342 -3.61 8.12 -19.95
CA GLU A 342 -4.99 8.49 -20.32
C GLU A 342 -6.00 7.88 -19.35
N GLU A 343 -5.91 6.58 -19.05
CA GLU A 343 -6.79 5.91 -18.10
C GLU A 343 -6.55 6.40 -16.66
N LEU A 344 -5.29 6.61 -16.30
CA LEU A 344 -4.94 7.16 -14.99
C LEU A 344 -5.51 8.57 -14.79
N GLN A 345 -5.48 9.42 -15.81
CA GLN A 345 -6.01 10.78 -15.74
C GLN A 345 -7.54 10.79 -15.57
N LYS A 346 -8.27 9.87 -16.19
CA LYS A 346 -9.71 9.69 -15.97
C LYS A 346 -9.97 9.36 -14.49
N ARG A 347 -9.24 8.38 -13.96
CA ARG A 347 -9.39 7.96 -12.57
C ARG A 347 -8.95 9.03 -11.56
N ARG A 348 -7.91 9.80 -11.86
CA ARG A 348 -7.51 10.98 -11.06
C ARG A 348 -8.62 12.03 -11.01
N THR A 349 -9.29 12.29 -12.13
CA THR A 349 -10.39 13.24 -12.21
C THR A 349 -11.55 12.83 -11.31
N ASP A 350 -11.97 11.57 -11.37
CA ASP A 350 -13.02 11.02 -10.50
C ASP A 350 -12.62 11.12 -9.01
N SER A 351 -11.36 10.79 -8.71
CA SER A 351 -10.81 10.84 -7.36
C SER A 351 -10.76 12.26 -6.80
N MET A 352 -10.34 13.22 -7.60
CA MET A 352 -10.34 14.64 -7.24
C MET A 352 -11.76 15.15 -7.02
N SER A 353 -12.68 14.84 -7.92
CA SER A 353 -14.09 15.23 -7.82
C SER A 353 -14.74 14.69 -6.54
N TYR A 354 -14.46 13.43 -6.21
CA TYR A 354 -14.94 12.84 -4.96
C TYR A 354 -14.37 13.56 -3.73
N LEU A 355 -13.05 13.74 -3.64
CA LEU A 355 -12.43 14.43 -2.49
C LEU A 355 -12.91 15.87 -2.38
N ASP A 356 -12.97 16.60 -3.48
CA ASP A 356 -13.43 17.99 -3.48
C ASP A 356 -14.92 18.09 -3.03
N SER A 357 -15.78 17.12 -3.37
CA SER A 357 -17.14 17.05 -2.86
C SER A 357 -17.21 16.81 -1.34
N MET A 358 -16.37 15.93 -0.81
CA MET A 358 -16.27 15.70 0.65
C MET A 358 -15.74 16.93 1.38
N ILE A 359 -14.75 17.62 0.81
CA ILE A 359 -14.21 18.86 1.36
C ILE A 359 -15.28 19.96 1.40
N GLN A 360 -16.15 20.05 0.41
CA GLN A 360 -17.26 21.00 0.39
C GLN A 360 -18.26 20.77 1.52
N LEU A 361 -18.52 19.52 1.91
CA LEU A 361 -19.39 19.22 3.06
C LEU A 361 -18.84 19.71 4.40
N CYS A 362 -17.51 19.99 4.46
CA CYS A 362 -16.86 20.47 5.68
C CYS A 362 -16.87 22.00 5.83
N LYS A 363 -17.32 22.73 4.81
CA LYS A 363 -17.42 24.20 4.80
C LYS A 363 -18.76 24.66 5.31
#